data_2ca84f7e13a93ae7124c51ef668b24bc
#
_entry.id   2ca84f7e13a93ae7124c51ef668b24bc
#
_cell.length_a   1.000
_cell.length_b   1.000
_cell.length_c   1.000
_cell.angle_alpha   90.00
_cell.angle_beta   90.00
_cell.angle_gamma   90.00
#
_symmetry.space_group_name_H-M   'P 1'
#
loop_
_entity.id
_entity.type
_entity.pdbx_description
1 polymer ?
#
loop_
_entity_poly.entity_id
_entity_poly.type
_entity_poly.pdbx_seq_one_letter_code
_entity_poly.pdbx_strand_id
1 'polypeptide(L)'
;MAATRIMTKHVGIGQTVAQMLARSIAYGENPNKTEQGELVTTYACDPYTADAEFLLSKRQYKAITGREPGNDVIIYQVRQSFKPGEITPEEANKVGYEFAERFLHGKHAFIVCTHIDKAHVHNHIIWSSVNLDCDRKFRNFWGSTKAVRRLSDTICTVSYTHLT
;
A
#
# COMPACT_ATOMS: atom_id res chain seq x y z
N MET A 1 -18.14 8.22 -2.16
CA MET A 1 -17.29 7.28 -1.43
C MET A 1 -16.28 6.66 -2.36
N ALA A 2 -15.12 6.29 -1.86
CA ALA A 2 -14.08 5.70 -2.69
C ALA A 2 -14.39 4.27 -3.08
N ALA A 3 -14.05 3.90 -4.32
CA ALA A 3 -14.02 2.51 -4.75
C ALA A 3 -12.69 1.89 -4.31
N THR A 4 -12.72 0.68 -3.75
CA THR A 4 -11.55 0.01 -3.22
C THR A 4 -11.33 -1.35 -3.86
N ARG A 5 -10.06 -1.73 -4.00
CA ARG A 5 -9.66 -3.05 -4.48
C ARG A 5 -8.37 -3.48 -3.79
N ILE A 6 -8.36 -4.68 -3.20
CA ILE A 6 -7.14 -5.29 -2.67
C ILE A 6 -6.54 -6.23 -3.72
N MET A 7 -5.22 -6.16 -3.86
CA MET A 7 -4.46 -6.95 -4.83
C MET A 7 -3.24 -7.56 -4.16
N THR A 8 -2.85 -8.75 -4.64
CA THR A 8 -1.61 -9.41 -4.24
C THR A 8 -0.61 -9.33 -5.37
N LYS A 9 0.68 -9.24 -5.04
CA LYS A 9 1.75 -9.27 -6.05
C LYS A 9 2.75 -10.35 -5.74
N HIS A 10 3.06 -11.14 -6.78
CA HIS A 10 4.00 -12.24 -6.79
C HIS A 10 5.14 -11.92 -7.76
N VAL A 11 6.21 -12.70 -7.69
CA VAL A 11 7.31 -12.59 -8.65
C VAL A 11 6.85 -13.15 -9.99
N GLY A 12 7.04 -12.39 -11.07
CA GLY A 12 6.74 -12.83 -12.42
C GLY A 12 7.81 -13.76 -13.00
N ILE A 13 7.48 -14.40 -14.11
CA ILE A 13 8.42 -15.29 -14.82
C ILE A 13 9.65 -14.49 -15.27
N GLY A 14 10.83 -15.00 -14.98
CA GLY A 14 12.11 -14.37 -15.33
C GLY A 14 12.44 -13.12 -14.53
N GLN A 15 11.72 -12.86 -13.44
CA GLN A 15 11.88 -11.69 -12.58
C GLN A 15 12.41 -12.11 -11.21
N THR A 16 13.32 -11.33 -10.65
CA THR A 16 13.75 -11.51 -9.25
C THR A 16 12.81 -10.74 -8.30
N VAL A 17 12.85 -11.11 -7.01
CA VAL A 17 12.11 -10.37 -5.98
C VAL A 17 12.52 -8.89 -5.96
N ALA A 18 13.82 -8.62 -6.03
CA ALA A 18 14.35 -7.26 -6.04
C ALA A 18 13.81 -6.45 -7.23
N GLN A 19 13.78 -7.05 -8.43
CA GLN A 19 13.25 -6.40 -9.64
C GLN A 19 11.75 -6.11 -9.51
N MET A 20 10.99 -7.06 -9.02
CA MET A 20 9.54 -6.89 -8.82
C MET A 20 9.25 -5.76 -7.84
N LEU A 21 9.94 -5.74 -6.70
CA LEU A 21 9.79 -4.69 -5.70
C LEU A 21 10.16 -3.32 -6.26
N ALA A 22 11.33 -3.23 -6.91
CA ALA A 22 11.79 -1.96 -7.47
C ALA A 22 10.80 -1.39 -8.49
N ARG A 23 10.29 -2.23 -9.39
CA ARG A 23 9.32 -1.80 -10.41
C ARG A 23 7.98 -1.41 -9.82
N SER A 24 7.46 -2.20 -8.89
CA SER A 24 6.15 -1.93 -8.29
C SER A 24 6.15 -0.65 -7.45
N ILE A 25 7.19 -0.44 -6.67
CA ILE A 25 7.31 0.75 -5.82
C ILE A 25 7.62 1.98 -6.67
N ALA A 26 8.51 1.88 -7.66
CA ALA A 26 8.81 2.98 -8.58
C ALA A 26 7.56 3.42 -9.36
N TYR A 27 6.71 2.49 -9.76
CA TYR A 27 5.44 2.82 -10.41
C TYR A 27 4.53 3.62 -9.48
N GLY A 28 4.38 3.17 -8.22
CA GLY A 28 3.57 3.88 -7.23
C GLY A 28 4.12 5.27 -6.93
N GLU A 29 5.43 5.37 -6.73
CA GLU A 29 6.10 6.62 -6.34
C GLU A 29 6.45 7.54 -7.51
N ASN A 30 6.02 7.21 -8.74
CA ASN A 30 6.36 7.97 -9.94
C ASN A 30 6.14 9.48 -9.72
N PRO A 31 7.20 10.31 -9.80
CA PRO A 31 7.09 11.76 -9.55
C PRO A 31 6.08 12.46 -10.45
N ASN A 32 5.92 12.00 -11.69
CA ASN A 32 4.98 12.59 -12.64
C ASN A 32 3.51 12.34 -12.24
N LYS A 33 3.25 11.39 -11.37
CA LYS A 33 1.90 11.03 -10.91
C LYS A 33 1.60 11.51 -9.50
N THR A 34 2.63 11.81 -8.71
CA THR A 34 2.54 12.10 -7.28
C THR A 34 2.97 13.53 -6.92
N GLU A 35 2.85 14.47 -7.86
CA GLU A 35 3.25 15.87 -7.67
C GLU A 35 4.70 15.98 -7.18
N GLN A 36 5.63 15.40 -7.98
CA GLN A 36 7.07 15.38 -7.71
C GLN A 36 7.42 14.72 -6.35
N GLY A 37 6.64 13.73 -5.95
CA GLY A 37 6.85 12.99 -4.72
C GLY A 37 6.19 13.60 -3.48
N GLU A 38 5.55 14.75 -3.59
CA GLU A 38 4.88 15.39 -2.45
C GLU A 38 3.69 14.58 -1.93
N LEU A 39 3.06 13.80 -2.80
CA LEU A 39 1.91 12.96 -2.47
C LEU A 39 2.31 11.50 -2.17
N VAL A 40 3.52 11.30 -1.71
CA VAL A 40 4.01 9.99 -1.21
C VAL A 40 4.28 10.11 0.28
N THR A 41 3.60 9.27 1.07
CA THR A 41 3.82 9.17 2.52
C THR A 41 4.14 7.73 2.89
N THR A 42 4.94 7.55 3.92
CA THR A 42 5.40 6.23 4.35
C THR A 42 5.28 6.05 5.86
N TYR A 43 5.20 4.79 6.26
CA TYR A 43 5.26 4.39 7.67
C TYR A 43 6.32 3.28 7.81
N ALA A 44 7.25 3.47 8.74
CA ALA A 44 8.31 2.52 9.08
C ALA A 44 9.22 2.13 7.90
N CYS A 45 9.29 2.95 6.86
CA CYS A 45 10.21 2.79 5.75
C CYS A 45 10.49 4.14 5.10
N ASP A 46 11.59 4.20 4.35
CA ASP A 46 11.97 5.37 3.58
C ASP A 46 11.47 5.21 2.13
N PRO A 47 10.84 6.23 1.51
CA PRO A 47 10.32 6.10 0.16
C PRO A 47 11.40 5.79 -0.88
N TYR A 48 12.64 6.21 -0.65
CA TYR A 48 13.74 5.98 -1.61
C TYR A 48 14.36 4.59 -1.52
N THR A 49 14.19 3.90 -0.39
CA THR A 49 14.82 2.59 -0.12
C THR A 49 13.83 1.51 0.27
N ALA A 50 12.54 1.79 0.14
CA ALA A 50 11.47 0.84 0.56
C ALA A 50 11.60 -0.52 -0.12
N ASP A 51 11.99 -0.57 -1.39
CA ASP A 51 12.20 -1.82 -2.12
C ASP A 51 13.30 -2.68 -1.46
N ALA A 52 14.43 -2.07 -1.11
CA ALA A 52 15.51 -2.75 -0.42
C ALA A 52 15.12 -3.18 0.99
N GLU A 53 14.36 -2.34 1.69
CA GLU A 53 13.87 -2.64 3.05
C GLU A 53 12.89 -3.81 3.03
N PHE A 54 11.98 -3.86 2.07
CA PHE A 54 11.03 -4.97 1.93
C PHE A 54 11.73 -6.27 1.55
N LEU A 55 12.77 -6.20 0.71
CA LEU A 55 13.58 -7.36 0.38
C LEU A 55 14.32 -7.90 1.61
N LEU A 56 14.88 -7.01 2.42
CA LEU A 56 15.56 -7.38 3.66
C LEU A 56 14.58 -8.05 4.63
N SER A 57 13.39 -7.50 4.78
CA SER A 57 12.34 -8.10 5.65
C SER A 57 12.00 -9.52 5.22
N LYS A 58 11.90 -9.76 3.90
CA LYS A 58 11.65 -11.11 3.37
C LYS A 58 12.78 -12.07 3.71
N ARG A 59 14.03 -11.62 3.58
CA ARG A 59 15.21 -12.43 3.92
C ARG A 59 15.29 -12.73 5.41
N GLN A 60 14.98 -11.75 6.25
CA GLN A 60 14.94 -11.93 7.71
C GLN A 60 13.83 -12.88 8.13
N TYR A 61 12.67 -12.81 7.48
CA TYR A 61 11.57 -13.75 7.73
C TYR A 61 12.02 -15.19 7.47
N LYS A 62 12.70 -15.44 6.36
CA LYS A 62 13.25 -16.76 6.06
C LYS A 62 14.28 -17.19 7.11
N ALA A 63 15.16 -16.29 7.53
CA ALA A 63 16.18 -16.57 8.53
C ALA A 63 15.57 -16.90 9.90
N ILE A 64 14.53 -16.16 10.30
CA ILE A 64 13.88 -16.33 11.62
C ILE A 64 12.95 -17.53 11.65
N THR A 65 12.13 -17.72 10.60
CA THR A 65 11.09 -18.76 10.60
C THR A 65 11.46 -20.02 9.84
N GLY A 66 12.48 -19.97 8.99
CA GLY A 66 12.86 -21.05 8.07
C GLY A 66 11.88 -21.23 6.90
N ARG A 67 10.90 -20.36 6.75
CA ARG A 67 9.83 -20.50 5.75
C ARG A 67 10.14 -19.69 4.50
N GLU A 68 9.98 -20.32 3.35
CA GLU A 68 10.06 -19.67 2.04
C GLU A 68 9.01 -20.33 1.14
N PRO A 69 7.73 -19.89 1.23
CA PRO A 69 6.65 -20.52 0.46
C PRO A 69 6.86 -20.39 -1.03
N GLY A 70 6.49 -21.41 -1.79
CA GLY A 70 6.36 -21.30 -3.24
C GLY A 70 5.20 -20.35 -3.58
N ASN A 71 5.30 -19.61 -4.68
CA ASN A 71 4.30 -18.64 -5.10
C ASN A 71 3.96 -17.63 -3.99
N ASP A 72 5.00 -17.14 -3.35
CA ASP A 72 4.88 -16.23 -2.19
C ASP A 72 4.31 -14.88 -2.60
N VAL A 73 3.40 -14.35 -1.80
CA VAL A 73 2.95 -12.96 -1.92
C VAL A 73 4.04 -12.05 -1.34
N ILE A 74 4.59 -11.17 -2.15
CA ILE A 74 5.69 -10.29 -1.74
C ILE A 74 5.16 -8.99 -1.16
N ILE A 75 4.18 -8.38 -1.83
CA ILE A 75 3.50 -7.16 -1.36
C ILE A 75 2.01 -7.28 -1.59
N TYR A 76 1.27 -6.54 -0.78
CA TYR A 76 -0.15 -6.28 -0.97
C TYR A 76 -0.34 -4.84 -1.40
N GLN A 77 -1.40 -4.59 -2.12
CA GLN A 77 -1.77 -3.24 -2.54
C GLN A 77 -3.28 -3.06 -2.43
N VAL A 78 -3.69 -1.92 -1.87
CA VAL A 78 -5.08 -1.46 -1.96
C VAL A 78 -5.09 -0.25 -2.88
N ARG A 79 -5.95 -0.30 -3.89
CA ARG A 79 -6.28 0.86 -4.71
C ARG A 79 -7.56 1.48 -4.17
N GLN A 80 -7.53 2.78 -3.94
CA GLN A 80 -8.65 3.57 -3.44
C GLN A 80 -8.89 4.72 -4.41
N SER A 81 -10.02 4.70 -5.12
CA SER A 81 -10.32 5.66 -6.19
C SER A 81 -11.49 6.55 -5.79
N PHE A 82 -11.34 7.85 -6.00
CA PHE A 82 -12.33 8.87 -5.68
C PHE A 82 -12.94 9.43 -6.96
N LYS A 83 -14.20 9.87 -6.90
CA LYS A 83 -14.84 10.53 -8.03
C LYS A 83 -14.20 11.89 -8.29
N PRO A 84 -14.19 12.39 -9.54
CA PRO A 84 -13.70 13.72 -9.84
C PRO A 84 -14.37 14.78 -8.95
N GLY A 85 -13.56 15.65 -8.33
CA GLY A 85 -14.05 16.71 -7.46
C GLY A 85 -14.52 16.29 -6.08
N GLU A 86 -14.49 14.99 -5.76
CA GLU A 86 -14.96 14.47 -4.47
C GLU A 86 -14.02 14.85 -3.31
N ILE A 87 -12.73 14.92 -3.58
CA ILE A 87 -11.69 15.11 -2.56
C ILE A 87 -10.47 15.78 -3.19
N THR A 88 -9.71 16.54 -2.40
CA THR A 88 -8.42 17.08 -2.84
C THR A 88 -7.34 16.00 -2.79
N PRO A 89 -6.26 16.11 -3.60
CA PRO A 89 -5.16 15.15 -3.53
C PRO A 89 -4.53 15.04 -2.14
N GLU A 90 -4.35 16.14 -1.44
CA GLU A 90 -3.76 16.16 -0.11
C GLU A 90 -4.65 15.44 0.91
N GLU A 91 -5.97 15.67 0.85
CA GLU A 91 -6.92 14.96 1.70
C GLU A 91 -7.00 13.47 1.34
N ALA A 92 -6.92 13.14 0.05
CA ALA A 92 -6.89 11.76 -0.39
C ALA A 92 -5.67 11.00 0.19
N ASN A 93 -4.50 11.64 0.21
CA ASN A 93 -3.30 11.04 0.80
C ASN A 93 -3.49 10.80 2.31
N LYS A 94 -4.07 11.75 3.03
CA LYS A 94 -4.37 11.60 4.46
C LYS A 94 -5.36 10.47 4.72
N VAL A 95 -6.40 10.37 3.91
CA VAL A 95 -7.39 9.28 4.00
C VAL A 95 -6.72 7.93 3.77
N GLY A 96 -5.86 7.83 2.77
CA GLY A 96 -5.09 6.61 2.49
C GLY A 96 -4.15 6.22 3.62
N TYR A 97 -3.48 7.20 4.19
CA TYR A 97 -2.57 6.96 5.34
C TYR A 97 -3.35 6.46 6.56
N GLU A 98 -4.45 7.10 6.91
CA GLU A 98 -5.29 6.69 8.03
C GLU A 98 -5.86 5.27 7.80
N PHE A 99 -6.27 4.98 6.57
CA PHE A 99 -6.72 3.64 6.22
C PHE A 99 -5.63 2.60 6.51
N ALA A 100 -4.41 2.82 5.99
CA ALA A 100 -3.30 1.89 6.17
C ALA A 100 -2.92 1.72 7.65
N GLU A 101 -2.86 2.82 8.38
CA GLU A 101 -2.55 2.83 9.81
C GLU A 101 -3.55 1.98 10.60
N ARG A 102 -4.83 2.14 10.33
CA ARG A 102 -5.89 1.40 11.02
C ARG A 102 -6.00 -0.04 10.54
N PHE A 103 -5.85 -0.28 9.24
CA PHE A 103 -5.98 -1.62 8.66
C PHE A 103 -4.82 -2.54 9.04
N LEU A 104 -3.62 -2.01 9.11
CA LEU A 104 -2.40 -2.78 9.38
C LEU A 104 -1.99 -2.76 10.85
N HIS A 105 -2.65 -1.99 11.68
CA HIS A 105 -2.42 -1.90 13.14
C HIS A 105 -0.97 -1.59 13.52
N GLY A 106 -0.24 -0.85 12.69
CA GLY A 106 1.16 -0.52 12.93
C GLY A 106 2.14 -1.69 12.79
N LYS A 107 1.70 -2.83 12.25
CA LYS A 107 2.50 -4.05 12.17
C LYS A 107 3.28 -4.23 10.87
N HIS A 108 2.97 -3.45 9.85
CA HIS A 108 3.63 -3.53 8.54
C HIS A 108 4.11 -2.15 8.10
N ALA A 109 5.28 -2.11 7.49
CA ALA A 109 5.71 -0.92 6.76
C ALA A 109 4.83 -0.71 5.53
N PHE A 110 4.44 0.53 5.25
CA PHE A 110 3.59 0.82 4.11
C PHE A 110 3.95 2.15 3.44
N ILE A 111 3.50 2.28 2.19
CA ILE A 111 3.66 3.47 1.36
C ILE A 111 2.27 3.85 0.85
N VAL A 112 1.92 5.13 0.95
CA VAL A 112 0.71 5.69 0.36
C VAL A 112 1.11 6.65 -0.75
N CYS A 113 0.75 6.33 -1.98
CA CYS A 113 1.03 7.14 -3.16
C CYS A 113 -0.29 7.63 -3.74
N THR A 114 -0.48 8.95 -3.78
CA THR A 114 -1.68 9.55 -4.37
C THR A 114 -1.37 10.00 -5.79
N HIS A 115 -2.07 9.42 -6.76
CA HIS A 115 -1.90 9.70 -8.18
C HIS A 115 -2.91 10.74 -8.65
N ILE A 116 -2.41 11.75 -9.37
CA ILE A 116 -3.21 12.86 -9.89
C ILE A 116 -3.12 12.98 -11.42
N ASP A 117 -2.57 11.99 -12.10
CA ASP A 117 -2.39 11.98 -13.56
C ASP A 117 -3.67 11.71 -14.35
N LYS A 118 -4.76 11.39 -13.67
CA LYS A 118 -6.07 11.10 -14.27
C LYS A 118 -7.13 12.04 -13.72
N ALA A 119 -8.30 12.05 -14.36
CA ALA A 119 -9.43 12.91 -13.97
C ALA A 119 -9.91 12.65 -12.54
N HIS A 120 -9.74 11.43 -12.05
CA HIS A 120 -10.05 11.07 -10.66
C HIS A 120 -8.76 10.82 -9.86
N VAL A 121 -8.74 11.31 -8.65
CA VAL A 121 -7.66 11.05 -7.70
C VAL A 121 -7.76 9.61 -7.21
N HIS A 122 -6.63 8.93 -7.12
CA HIS A 122 -6.61 7.58 -6.56
C HIS A 122 -5.34 7.33 -5.76
N ASN A 123 -5.47 6.54 -4.71
CA ASN A 123 -4.37 6.09 -3.88
C ASN A 123 -3.91 4.70 -4.28
N HIS A 124 -2.61 4.49 -4.26
CA HIS A 124 -1.99 3.18 -4.21
C HIS A 124 -1.38 3.01 -2.82
N ILE A 125 -1.93 2.08 -2.04
CA ILE A 125 -1.47 1.78 -0.68
C ILE A 125 -0.75 0.45 -0.74
N ILE A 126 0.57 0.45 -0.52
CA ILE A 126 1.44 -0.70 -0.73
C ILE A 126 2.07 -1.08 0.60
N TRP A 127 2.02 -2.35 0.98
CA TRP A 127 2.72 -2.81 2.18
C TRP A 127 3.43 -4.14 1.94
N SER A 128 4.51 -4.34 2.71
CA SER A 128 5.24 -5.60 2.74
C SER A 128 4.37 -6.70 3.32
N SER A 129 4.38 -7.87 2.71
CA SER A 129 3.66 -9.03 3.26
C SER A 129 4.23 -9.48 4.60
N VAL A 130 5.48 -9.17 4.90
CA VAL A 130 6.16 -9.52 6.15
C VAL A 130 5.95 -8.38 7.16
N ASN A 131 5.64 -8.73 8.40
CA ASN A 131 5.47 -7.74 9.48
C ASN A 131 6.81 -7.11 9.90
N LEU A 132 6.75 -6.06 10.73
CA LEU A 132 7.95 -5.34 11.17
C LEU A 132 8.90 -6.22 12.00
N ASP A 133 8.38 -7.21 12.74
CA ASP A 133 9.19 -8.15 13.53
C ASP A 133 9.78 -9.28 12.68
N CYS A 134 9.42 -9.36 11.41
CA CYS A 134 9.89 -10.36 10.45
C CYS A 134 9.61 -11.81 10.87
N ASP A 135 8.55 -12.03 11.61
CA ASP A 135 8.17 -13.35 12.12
C ASP A 135 6.80 -13.84 11.63
N ARG A 136 6.01 -12.96 11.00
CA ARG A 136 4.68 -13.29 10.49
C ARG A 136 4.44 -12.61 9.15
N LYS A 137 3.52 -13.21 8.37
CA LYS A 137 3.04 -12.64 7.12
C LYS A 137 1.62 -12.10 7.30
N PHE A 138 1.29 -11.05 6.54
CA PHE A 138 -0.07 -10.53 6.48
C PHE A 138 -1.02 -11.65 6.06
N ARG A 139 -2.12 -11.76 6.78
CA ARG A 139 -3.13 -12.78 6.52
C ARG A 139 -4.26 -12.21 5.67
N ASN A 140 -4.22 -12.53 4.37
CA ASN A 140 -5.32 -12.21 3.47
C ASN A 140 -6.35 -13.35 3.53
N PHE A 141 -7.61 -13.00 3.65
CA PHE A 141 -8.71 -13.97 3.69
C PHE A 141 -9.84 -13.50 2.79
N TRP A 142 -10.79 -14.37 2.49
CA TRP A 142 -11.88 -14.05 1.56
C TRP A 142 -12.72 -12.84 2.00
N GLY A 143 -12.80 -12.55 3.29
CA GLY A 143 -13.48 -11.38 3.84
C GLY A 143 -12.71 -10.06 3.76
N SER A 144 -11.44 -10.07 3.32
CA SER A 144 -10.59 -8.87 3.27
C SER A 144 -11.18 -7.77 2.38
N THR A 145 -11.77 -8.12 1.24
CA THR A 145 -12.39 -7.16 0.33
C THR A 145 -13.48 -6.35 1.02
N LYS A 146 -14.34 -7.00 1.81
CA LYS A 146 -15.39 -6.32 2.58
C LYS A 146 -14.80 -5.47 3.69
N ALA A 147 -13.80 -5.97 4.40
CA ALA A 147 -13.12 -5.25 5.48
C ALA A 147 -12.46 -3.97 4.96
N VAL A 148 -11.77 -4.05 3.84
CA VAL A 148 -11.15 -2.90 3.16
C VAL A 148 -12.22 -1.86 2.81
N ARG A 149 -13.29 -2.27 2.18
CA ARG A 149 -14.38 -1.37 1.77
C ARG A 149 -15.02 -0.68 2.97
N ARG A 150 -15.36 -1.43 4.01
CA ARG A 150 -16.01 -0.89 5.20
C ARG A 150 -15.13 0.14 5.91
N LEU A 151 -13.87 -0.16 6.09
CA LEU A 151 -12.94 0.77 6.74
C LEU A 151 -12.76 2.02 5.90
N SER A 152 -12.56 1.88 4.60
CA SER A 152 -12.44 3.00 3.67
C SER A 152 -13.67 3.90 3.73
N ASP A 153 -14.87 3.31 3.67
CA ASP A 153 -16.12 4.07 3.72
C ASP A 153 -16.27 4.81 5.05
N THR A 154 -15.90 4.19 6.16
CA THR A 154 -15.96 4.80 7.49
C THR A 154 -15.06 6.04 7.56
N ILE A 155 -13.81 5.92 7.09
CA ILE A 155 -12.85 7.02 7.09
C ILE A 155 -13.31 8.14 6.16
N CYS A 156 -13.77 7.80 4.95
CA CYS A 156 -14.27 8.78 3.99
C CYS A 156 -15.47 9.56 4.55
N THR A 157 -16.39 8.90 5.21
CA THR A 157 -17.57 9.54 5.81
C THR A 157 -17.15 10.62 6.83
N VAL A 158 -16.21 10.30 7.71
CA VAL A 158 -15.69 11.26 8.70
C VAL A 158 -14.94 12.40 8.02
N SER A 159 -14.07 12.11 7.06
CA SER A 159 -13.30 13.12 6.33
C SER A 159 -14.20 14.08 5.55
N TYR A 160 -15.23 13.56 4.89
CA TYR A 160 -16.14 14.37 4.08
C TYR A 160 -16.99 15.31 4.95
N THR A 161 -17.28 14.95 6.19
CA THR A 161 -17.95 15.82 7.14
C THR A 161 -17.14 17.09 7.40
N HIS A 162 -15.83 17.00 7.39
CA HIS A 162 -14.95 18.15 7.57
C HIS A 162 -14.80 19.01 6.31
N LEU A 163 -15.08 18.44 5.11
CA LEU A 163 -14.97 19.15 3.83
C LEU A 163 -16.23 19.94 3.48
N THR A 164 -17.33 19.66 4.13
CA THR A 164 -18.60 20.38 3.96
C THR A 164 -18.81 21.40 5.07
#